data_422203e145d31b1a83490db54b3d20f7
#
_entry.id   422203e145d31b1a83490db54b3d20f7
#
_cell.length_a   1.000
_cell.length_b   1.000
_cell.length_c   1.000
_cell.angle_alpha   90.00
_cell.angle_beta   90.00
_cell.angle_gamma   90.00
#
_symmetry.space_group_name_H-M   'P 1'
#
loop_
_entity.id
_entity.type
_entity.pdbx_description
1 polymer ?
#
loop_
_entity_poly.entity_id
_entity_poly.type
_entity_poly.pdbx_seq_one_letter_code
_entity_poly.pdbx_strand_id
1 'polypeptide(L)'
;MDAKGVWEMPLSTILVEDSPTIRENLIPAMAELADVQVIAIAETASEALLALEKYGEDWDLAVVDLFLKSGSGLTILRACQTRGSHQHAVVLTNYPTSEMRRRCLELGADAVFDKSSELDAFFEHCNSARTQARNQPRGTER
;
A
#
# COMPACT_ATOMS: atom_id res chain seq x y z
N MET A 1 -20.01 16.67 13.32
CA MET A 1 -19.04 16.03 12.43
C MET A 1 -17.93 17.01 12.13
N ASP A 2 -16.72 16.56 12.20
CA ASP A 2 -15.62 17.41 11.84
C ASP A 2 -15.43 17.42 10.33
N ALA A 3 -14.62 18.34 9.84
CA ALA A 3 -14.37 18.48 8.41
C ALA A 3 -13.83 17.21 7.81
N LYS A 4 -13.04 16.47 8.58
CA LYS A 4 -12.44 15.25 8.13
C LYS A 4 -13.49 14.19 7.81
N GLY A 5 -14.51 14.10 8.65
CA GLY A 5 -15.53 13.08 8.48
C GLY A 5 -16.35 13.24 7.22
N VAL A 6 -16.41 14.43 6.68
CA VAL A 6 -17.21 14.69 5.49
C VAL A 6 -16.43 14.44 4.21
N TRP A 7 -15.20 14.93 4.15
CA TRP A 7 -14.46 15.01 2.89
C TRP A 7 -13.31 14.04 2.78
N GLU A 8 -12.81 13.58 3.90
CA GLU A 8 -11.61 12.74 3.90
C GLU A 8 -11.96 11.31 4.20
N MET A 9 -11.94 10.52 3.16
CA MET A 9 -12.15 9.09 3.30
C MET A 9 -10.82 8.43 3.63
N PRO A 10 -10.80 7.43 4.52
CA PRO A 10 -9.56 6.70 4.76
C PRO A 10 -9.16 5.94 3.50
N LEU A 11 -7.85 5.72 3.36
CA LEU A 11 -7.35 4.90 2.25
C LEU A 11 -7.68 3.44 2.53
N SER A 12 -8.44 2.84 1.64
CA SER A 12 -8.74 1.40 1.71
C SER A 12 -7.48 0.66 1.26
N THR A 13 -6.88 -0.09 2.16
CA THR A 13 -5.52 -0.59 1.97
C THR A 13 -5.45 -2.10 2.06
N ILE A 14 -4.73 -2.68 1.12
CA ILE A 14 -4.34 -4.09 1.17
C ILE A 14 -2.92 -4.12 1.73
N LEU A 15 -2.74 -4.78 2.87
CA LEU A 15 -1.44 -4.87 3.54
C LEU A 15 -0.87 -6.27 3.33
N VAL A 16 0.28 -6.33 2.67
CA VAL A 16 0.97 -7.59 2.40
C VAL A 16 2.18 -7.67 3.32
N GLU A 17 2.02 -8.39 4.41
CA GLU A 17 3.02 -8.49 5.46
C GLU A 17 2.81 -9.80 6.20
N ASP A 18 3.82 -10.67 6.25
CA ASP A 18 3.66 -11.99 6.85
C ASP A 18 3.99 -12.03 8.34
N SER A 19 4.50 -10.97 8.93
CA SER A 19 4.84 -10.93 10.36
C SER A 19 3.67 -10.40 11.18
N PRO A 20 3.07 -11.22 12.06
CA PRO A 20 2.00 -10.74 12.93
C PRO A 20 2.46 -9.61 13.84
N THR A 21 3.70 -9.68 14.34
CA THR A 21 4.23 -8.65 15.22
C THR A 21 4.31 -7.30 14.52
N ILE A 22 4.79 -7.31 13.27
CA ILE A 22 4.88 -6.07 12.50
C ILE A 22 3.49 -5.52 12.24
N ARG A 23 2.54 -6.38 11.86
CA ARG A 23 1.17 -5.93 11.59
C ARG A 23 0.52 -5.31 12.84
N GLU A 24 0.74 -5.91 14.01
CA GLU A 24 0.14 -5.42 15.25
C GLU A 24 0.61 -4.01 15.60
N ASN A 25 1.81 -3.66 15.18
CA ASN A 25 2.33 -2.32 15.44
C ASN A 25 2.01 -1.36 14.30
N LEU A 26 2.07 -1.85 13.07
CA LEU A 26 1.94 -1.00 11.90
C LEU A 26 0.50 -0.56 11.63
N ILE A 27 -0.45 -1.48 11.78
CA ILE A 27 -1.84 -1.18 11.43
C ILE A 27 -2.41 -0.04 12.29
N PRO A 28 -2.25 -0.05 13.63
CA PRO A 28 -2.75 1.09 14.41
C PRO A 28 -2.04 2.40 14.07
N ALA A 29 -0.73 2.34 13.77
CA ALA A 29 0.00 3.54 13.42
C ALA A 29 -0.47 4.12 12.10
N MET A 30 -0.75 3.26 11.12
CA MET A 30 -1.27 3.70 9.83
C MET A 30 -2.63 4.37 10.00
N ALA A 31 -3.48 3.80 10.84
CA ALA A 31 -4.81 4.37 11.09
C ALA A 31 -4.71 5.74 11.76
N GLU A 32 -3.83 5.85 12.73
CA GLU A 32 -3.72 7.06 13.52
C GLU A 32 -2.98 8.17 12.80
N LEU A 33 -1.87 7.83 12.14
CA LEU A 33 -0.99 8.85 11.56
C LEU A 33 -1.32 9.19 10.12
N ALA A 34 -2.01 8.31 9.40
CA ALA A 34 -2.22 8.49 7.98
C ALA A 34 -3.64 8.16 7.52
N ASP A 35 -4.54 7.91 8.45
CA ASP A 35 -5.95 7.63 8.15
C ASP A 35 -6.09 6.50 7.13
N VAL A 36 -5.36 5.41 7.37
CA VAL A 36 -5.36 4.24 6.51
C VAL A 36 -6.23 3.16 7.14
N GLN A 37 -7.15 2.61 6.35
CA GLN A 37 -7.99 1.51 6.79
C GLN A 37 -7.57 0.24 6.07
N VAL A 38 -7.07 -0.74 6.83
CA VAL A 38 -6.65 -2.01 6.23
C VAL A 38 -7.89 -2.86 5.99
N ILE A 39 -8.19 -3.13 4.72
CA ILE A 39 -9.36 -3.92 4.34
C ILE A 39 -9.01 -5.37 4.04
N ALA A 40 -7.74 -5.67 3.86
CA ALA A 40 -7.30 -7.05 3.64
C ALA A 40 -5.85 -7.19 4.06
N ILE A 41 -5.52 -8.34 4.62
CA ILE A 41 -4.17 -8.70 5.00
C ILE A 41 -3.78 -9.94 4.22
N ALA A 42 -2.59 -9.94 3.63
CA ALA A 42 -2.06 -11.09 2.92
C ALA A 42 -0.69 -11.43 3.46
N GLU A 43 -0.43 -12.72 3.68
CA GLU A 43 0.85 -13.18 4.18
C GLU A 43 1.70 -13.82 3.08
N THR A 44 1.10 -14.08 1.94
CA THR A 44 1.78 -14.71 0.81
C THR A 44 1.43 -13.96 -0.47
N ALA A 45 2.22 -14.20 -1.51
CA ALA A 45 1.93 -13.59 -2.81
C ALA A 45 0.58 -14.07 -3.34
N SER A 46 0.26 -15.35 -3.16
CA SER A 46 -1.03 -15.87 -3.63
C SER A 46 -2.20 -15.19 -2.97
N GLU A 47 -2.12 -14.99 -1.65
CA GLU A 47 -3.20 -14.29 -0.93
C GLU A 47 -3.33 -12.85 -1.41
N ALA A 48 -2.18 -12.21 -1.67
CA ALA A 48 -2.19 -10.83 -2.12
C ALA A 48 -2.86 -10.71 -3.49
N LEU A 49 -2.53 -11.62 -4.40
CA LEU A 49 -3.13 -11.61 -5.73
C LEU A 49 -4.64 -11.80 -5.67
N LEU A 50 -5.10 -12.69 -4.78
CA LEU A 50 -6.53 -12.88 -4.59
C LEU A 50 -7.21 -11.63 -4.04
N ALA A 51 -6.55 -10.95 -3.11
CA ALA A 51 -7.11 -9.72 -2.54
C ALA A 51 -7.19 -8.62 -3.59
N LEU A 52 -6.15 -8.47 -4.41
CA LEU A 52 -6.16 -7.47 -5.47
C LEU A 52 -7.32 -7.72 -6.42
N GLU A 53 -7.55 -8.97 -6.77
CA GLU A 53 -8.64 -9.32 -7.67
C GLU A 53 -10.00 -9.06 -7.02
N LYS A 54 -10.14 -9.47 -5.76
CA LYS A 54 -11.41 -9.34 -5.05
C LYS A 54 -11.84 -7.89 -4.92
N TYR A 55 -10.91 -7.00 -4.59
CA TYR A 55 -11.25 -5.61 -4.33
C TYR A 55 -11.18 -4.73 -5.59
N GLY A 56 -10.50 -5.22 -6.64
CA GLY A 56 -10.53 -4.54 -7.93
C GLY A 56 -10.19 -3.06 -7.85
N GLU A 57 -11.15 -2.22 -8.16
CA GLU A 57 -10.94 -0.77 -8.12
C GLU A 57 -11.23 -0.16 -6.75
N ASP A 58 -11.65 -0.98 -5.80
CA ASP A 58 -12.06 -0.47 -4.50
C ASP A 58 -10.93 -0.29 -3.49
N TRP A 59 -9.74 -0.78 -3.79
CA TRP A 59 -8.60 -0.50 -2.92
C TRP A 59 -7.85 0.73 -3.42
N ASP A 60 -7.32 1.50 -2.48
CA ASP A 60 -6.61 2.74 -2.79
C ASP A 60 -5.09 2.59 -2.67
N LEU A 61 -4.65 1.71 -1.79
CA LEU A 61 -3.24 1.57 -1.47
C LEU A 61 -2.91 0.11 -1.25
N ALA A 62 -1.82 -0.35 -1.86
CA ALA A 62 -1.24 -1.66 -1.56
C ALA A 62 0.12 -1.43 -0.94
N VAL A 63 0.30 -1.94 0.28
CA VAL A 63 1.58 -1.86 1.00
C VAL A 63 2.19 -3.24 0.95
N VAL A 64 3.34 -3.37 0.30
CA VAL A 64 3.88 -4.66 -0.08
C VAL A 64 5.28 -4.87 0.47
N ASP A 65 5.45 -5.94 1.26
CA ASP A 65 6.77 -6.40 1.65
C ASP A 65 7.33 -7.27 0.53
N LEU A 66 8.63 -7.18 0.30
CA LEU A 66 9.28 -7.95 -0.76
C LEU A 66 9.53 -9.40 -0.35
N PHE A 67 9.83 -9.64 0.93
CA PHE A 67 10.23 -10.95 1.41
C PHE A 67 9.10 -11.57 2.20
N LEU A 68 8.34 -12.42 1.56
CA LEU A 68 7.15 -13.01 2.16
C LEU A 68 7.43 -14.47 2.53
N LYS A 69 6.57 -15.00 3.39
CA LYS A 69 6.58 -16.41 3.77
C LYS A 69 6.58 -17.30 2.53
N SER A 70 5.84 -16.93 1.52
CA SER A 70 5.75 -17.67 0.27
C SER A 70 5.51 -16.67 -0.85
N GLY A 71 6.34 -16.75 -1.88
CA GLY A 71 6.28 -15.84 -3.00
C GLY A 71 7.04 -14.55 -2.75
N SER A 72 6.94 -13.64 -3.67
CA SER A 72 7.72 -12.40 -3.65
C SER A 72 6.81 -11.20 -3.87
N GLY A 73 7.16 -10.09 -3.20
CA GLY A 73 6.47 -8.82 -3.45
C GLY A 73 6.64 -8.33 -4.87
N LEU A 74 7.69 -8.77 -5.56
CA LEU A 74 7.87 -8.36 -6.96
C LEU A 74 6.75 -8.89 -7.84
N THR A 75 6.28 -10.11 -7.56
CA THR A 75 5.13 -10.68 -8.28
C THR A 75 3.88 -9.80 -8.07
N ILE A 76 3.71 -9.33 -6.85
CA ILE A 76 2.55 -8.49 -6.52
C ILE A 76 2.65 -7.15 -7.24
N LEU A 77 3.84 -6.56 -7.31
CA LEU A 77 4.02 -5.31 -8.03
C LEU A 77 3.69 -5.45 -9.51
N ARG A 78 4.05 -6.59 -10.11
CA ARG A 78 3.71 -6.84 -11.51
C ARG A 78 2.20 -6.85 -11.70
N ALA A 79 1.48 -7.46 -10.76
CA ALA A 79 0.02 -7.50 -10.84
C ALA A 79 -0.59 -6.12 -10.67
N CYS A 80 0.10 -5.21 -9.97
CA CYS A 80 -0.40 -3.86 -9.75
C CYS A 80 -0.13 -2.92 -10.92
N GLN A 81 0.57 -3.36 -11.97
CA GLN A 81 0.93 -2.46 -13.07
C GLN A 81 -0.29 -1.98 -13.86
N THR A 82 -1.40 -2.71 -13.79
CA THR A 82 -2.61 -2.33 -14.52
C THR A 82 -3.62 -1.58 -13.65
N ARG A 83 -3.19 -1.14 -12.47
CA ARG A 83 -4.10 -0.44 -11.55
C ARG A 83 -4.55 0.92 -12.08
N GLY A 84 -5.62 1.44 -11.49
CA GLY A 84 -6.13 2.75 -11.84
C GLY A 84 -5.27 3.88 -11.28
N SER A 85 -5.52 5.09 -11.76
CA SER A 85 -4.71 6.25 -11.40
C SER A 85 -4.86 6.64 -9.93
N HIS A 86 -5.95 6.26 -9.28
CA HIS A 86 -6.15 6.56 -7.86
C HIS A 86 -5.49 5.53 -6.95
N GLN A 87 -4.98 4.44 -7.50
CA GLN A 87 -4.42 3.34 -6.72
C GLN A 87 -2.91 3.42 -6.68
N HIS A 88 -2.36 3.38 -5.47
CA HIS A 88 -0.92 3.46 -5.24
C HIS A 88 -0.38 2.11 -4.75
N ALA A 89 0.78 1.75 -5.24
CA ALA A 89 1.49 0.54 -4.78
C ALA A 89 2.82 0.97 -4.19
N VAL A 90 2.99 0.69 -2.91
CA VAL A 90 4.16 1.12 -2.14
C VAL A 90 4.85 -0.09 -1.55
N VAL A 91 6.16 -0.12 -1.64
CA VAL A 91 6.97 -1.19 -1.02
C VAL A 91 7.44 -0.71 0.35
N LEU A 92 7.23 -1.56 1.35
CA LEU A 92 7.69 -1.30 2.71
C LEU A 92 8.42 -2.56 3.16
N THR A 93 9.76 -2.51 3.19
CA THR A 93 10.56 -3.69 3.41
C THR A 93 11.80 -3.34 4.23
N ASN A 94 12.48 -4.36 4.80
CA ASN A 94 13.68 -4.12 5.59
C ASN A 94 14.91 -3.99 4.69
N TYR A 95 15.71 -2.96 4.95
CA TYR A 95 17.04 -2.77 4.35
C TYR A 95 17.06 -2.96 2.82
N PRO A 96 16.23 -2.24 2.09
CA PRO A 96 16.25 -2.36 0.63
C PRO A 96 17.54 -1.78 0.08
N THR A 97 18.21 -2.54 -0.79
CA THR A 97 19.40 -2.06 -1.48
C THR A 97 19.01 -1.09 -2.58
N SER A 98 19.99 -0.32 -3.07
CA SER A 98 19.75 0.58 -4.20
C SER A 98 19.23 -0.19 -5.41
N GLU A 99 19.79 -1.36 -5.65
CA GLU A 99 19.36 -2.22 -6.76
C GLU A 99 17.91 -2.64 -6.58
N MET A 100 17.54 -3.04 -5.38
CA MET A 100 16.17 -3.47 -5.12
C MET A 100 15.19 -2.31 -5.26
N ARG A 101 15.56 -1.12 -4.77
CA ARG A 101 14.71 0.07 -4.92
C ARG A 101 14.48 0.38 -6.39
N ARG A 102 15.56 0.35 -7.18
CA ARG A 102 15.46 0.61 -8.61
C ARG A 102 14.53 -0.39 -9.29
N ARG A 103 14.68 -1.66 -8.94
CA ARG A 103 13.88 -2.71 -9.54
C ARG A 103 12.40 -2.54 -9.23
N CYS A 104 12.09 -2.19 -7.97
CA CYS A 104 10.70 -1.97 -7.58
C CYS A 104 10.08 -0.81 -8.36
N LEU A 105 10.82 0.28 -8.50
CA LEU A 105 10.33 1.43 -9.24
C LEU A 105 10.15 1.12 -10.71
N GLU A 106 11.05 0.32 -11.28
CA GLU A 106 10.92 -0.11 -12.67
C GLU A 106 9.68 -0.98 -12.87
N LEU A 107 9.30 -1.73 -11.86
CA LEU A 107 8.07 -2.55 -11.92
C LEU A 107 6.81 -1.74 -11.67
N GLY A 108 6.96 -0.44 -11.38
CA GLY A 108 5.81 0.44 -11.26
C GLY A 108 5.42 0.80 -9.84
N ALA A 109 6.26 0.47 -8.84
CA ALA A 109 5.97 0.92 -7.48
C ALA A 109 6.02 2.43 -7.43
N ASP A 110 5.11 3.03 -6.67
CA ASP A 110 5.09 4.48 -6.51
C ASP A 110 6.19 4.95 -5.58
N ALA A 111 6.60 4.11 -4.64
CA ALA A 111 7.67 4.45 -3.70
C ALA A 111 8.16 3.19 -3.00
N VAL A 112 9.37 3.27 -2.44
CA VAL A 112 9.97 2.19 -1.67
C VAL A 112 10.49 2.78 -0.36
N PHE A 113 10.11 2.17 0.76
CA PHE A 113 10.52 2.64 2.08
C PHE A 113 11.14 1.51 2.90
N ASP A 114 12.13 1.88 3.71
CA ASP A 114 12.78 0.98 4.65
C ASP A 114 11.97 0.96 5.95
N LYS A 115 11.49 -0.23 6.37
CA LYS A 115 10.70 -0.38 7.61
C LYS A 115 11.45 0.10 8.83
N SER A 116 12.78 -0.01 8.83
CA SER A 116 13.56 0.29 10.02
C SER A 116 13.91 1.76 10.16
N SER A 117 13.88 2.54 9.07
CA SER A 117 14.37 3.91 9.13
C SER A 117 13.52 4.93 8.39
N GLU A 118 12.51 4.52 7.63
CA GLU A 118 11.76 5.46 6.79
C GLU A 118 10.26 5.40 7.01
N LEU A 119 9.81 4.98 8.19
CA LEU A 119 8.36 4.93 8.46
C LEU A 119 7.70 6.30 8.40
N ASP A 120 8.40 7.35 8.87
CA ASP A 120 7.81 8.69 8.80
C ASP A 120 7.55 9.11 7.36
N ALA A 121 8.51 8.84 6.47
CA ALA A 121 8.33 9.14 5.06
C ALA A 121 7.20 8.32 4.45
N PHE A 122 7.06 7.07 4.90
CA PHE A 122 5.97 6.23 4.45
C PHE A 122 4.61 6.82 4.85
N PHE A 123 4.47 7.27 6.09
CA PHE A 123 3.20 7.87 6.52
C PHE A 123 2.91 9.15 5.76
N GLU A 124 3.93 9.95 5.47
CA GLU A 124 3.75 11.15 4.66
C GLU A 124 3.28 10.80 3.25
N HIS A 125 3.82 9.74 2.68
CA HIS A 125 3.38 9.29 1.37
C HIS A 125 1.90 8.89 1.39
N CYS A 126 1.49 8.18 2.44
CA CYS A 126 0.10 7.78 2.57
C CYS A 126 -0.82 8.99 2.62
N ASN A 127 -0.43 10.03 3.35
CA ASN A 127 -1.22 11.25 3.41
C ASN A 127 -1.32 11.94 2.06
N SER A 128 -0.22 11.96 1.29
CA SER A 128 -0.23 12.51 -0.06
C SER A 128 -1.13 11.70 -0.99
N ALA A 129 -1.05 10.38 -0.89
CA ALA A 129 -1.87 9.51 -1.72
C ALA A 129 -3.35 9.71 -1.43
N ARG A 130 -3.70 9.90 -0.15
CA ARG A 130 -5.09 10.14 0.23
C ARG A 130 -5.61 11.45 -0.38
N THR A 131 -4.78 12.48 -0.38
CA THR A 131 -5.15 13.76 -0.99
C THR A 131 -5.35 13.59 -2.49
N GLN A 132 -4.46 12.85 -3.16
CA GLN A 132 -4.60 12.61 -4.59
C GLN A 132 -5.83 11.78 -4.91
N ALA A 133 -6.16 10.80 -4.07
CA ALA A 133 -7.35 9.99 -4.28
C ALA A 133 -8.61 10.83 -4.22
N ARG A 134 -8.64 11.83 -3.35
CA ARG A 134 -9.78 12.75 -3.27
C ARG A 134 -9.92 13.59 -4.54
N ASN A 135 -8.79 13.94 -5.15
CA ASN A 135 -8.79 14.78 -6.34
C ASN A 135 -9.00 13.99 -7.61
N GLN A 136 -8.98 12.66 -7.52
CA GLN A 136 -9.18 11.77 -8.66
C GLN A 136 -10.26 10.77 -8.28
N PRO A 137 -11.54 11.16 -8.37
CA PRO A 137 -12.63 10.30 -7.91
C PRO A 137 -12.57 8.93 -8.57
N ARG A 138 -12.88 7.94 -7.77
CA ARG A 138 -12.89 6.57 -8.20
C ARG A 138 -13.96 6.35 -9.26
N GLY A 139 -13.63 5.54 -10.26
CA GLY A 139 -14.60 5.15 -11.28
C GLY A 139 -14.95 6.22 -12.29
N THR A 140 -14.21 7.30 -12.28
CA THR A 140 -14.43 8.35 -13.24
C THR A 140 -13.96 7.92 -14.57
N GLU A 141 -14.34 7.95 -15.24
CA GLU A 141 -13.78 7.64 -16.31
C GLU A 141 -14.26 7.88 -17.28
N ARG A 142 -14.23 8.01 -17.29
CA ARG A 142 -14.60 7.98 -18.10
C ARG A 142 -14.88 8.57 -18.81
#